data_d350b4efb7daab50c8bcb3e334e161d4
#
_entry.id   d350b4efb7daab50c8bcb3e334e161d4
#
_cell.length_a   1.000
_cell.length_b   1.000
_cell.length_c   1.000
_cell.angle_alpha   90.00
_cell.angle_beta   90.00
_cell.angle_gamma   90.00
#
_symmetry.space_group_name_H-M   'P 1'
#
loop_
_entity.id
_entity.type
_entity.pdbx_description
1 polymer ?
#
loop_
_entity_poly.entity_id
_entity_poly.type
_entity_poly.pdbx_seq_one_letter_code
_entity_poly.pdbx_strand_id
1 'polypeptide(L)'
;MHPTYLPHPISASPRRPDDRRTSFRLGGVAAVLCLCAALVAAPAAAAQPAAAPNPPVVTANQVMPHLTALERIADRTGGNRAHGTEGYRESVAYVKAALDSAGFRTTLHRFTHDGATGYNLVADWPGGDPEHILFAGAHLDSVETGPGINDNGSGSAALLATALEVSRSGLRPDRHLRFAWWGAEELGMVGSSAYLKDLSAAERKRIDLYVNVDMAGTKSIRQWLVVEDDTAANEAFESYFAARNLPTFSIGIGGSDHVSFGDAGIPVGGFATGIDDCTHAACDRVDNVDPETETTSTNALLSAVWKLAAHH
;
A
#
# COMPACT_ATOMS: atom_id res chain seq x y z
N MET A 1 22.48 24.38 27.13
CA MET A 1 23.76 24.51 26.37
C MET A 1 23.67 23.57 25.21
N HIS A 2 23.29 24.06 24.03
CA HIS A 2 23.24 23.30 22.78
C HIS A 2 24.53 23.56 22.01
N PRO A 3 25.16 22.54 21.40
CA PRO A 3 26.23 22.77 20.42
C PRO A 3 25.64 22.99 19.04
N THR A 4 25.98 24.15 18.47
CA THR A 4 25.73 24.57 17.09
C THR A 4 26.65 23.80 16.15
N TYR A 5 26.07 23.13 15.13
CA TYR A 5 26.80 22.53 14.02
C TYR A 5 26.91 23.56 12.87
N LEU A 6 28.14 23.85 12.45
CA LEU A 6 28.46 24.65 11.25
C LEU A 6 28.79 23.72 10.08
N PRO A 7 28.32 24.00 8.87
CA PRO A 7 28.68 23.20 7.71
C PRO A 7 30.00 23.62 7.06
N HIS A 8 30.82 22.65 6.64
CA HIS A 8 32.04 22.83 5.87
C HIS A 8 31.72 22.98 4.36
N PRO A 9 32.46 23.85 3.63
CA PRO A 9 32.27 24.04 2.20
C PRO A 9 32.96 22.97 1.36
N ILE A 10 32.25 22.46 0.34
CA ILE A 10 32.77 21.52 -0.66
C ILE A 10 33.46 22.30 -1.77
N SER A 11 34.75 22.02 -1.98
CA SER A 11 35.59 22.55 -3.03
C SER A 11 35.35 21.82 -4.36
N ALA A 12 34.94 22.55 -5.39
CA ALA A 12 34.83 22.05 -6.76
C ALA A 12 36.12 22.30 -7.54
N SER A 13 36.68 21.29 -8.17
CA SER A 13 37.82 21.37 -9.07
C SER A 13 37.38 21.15 -10.53
N PRO A 14 37.81 22.03 -11.48
CA PRO A 14 37.38 21.90 -12.87
C PRO A 14 38.28 20.94 -13.67
N ARG A 15 37.70 20.07 -14.50
CA ARG A 15 38.42 19.26 -15.50
C ARG A 15 38.56 19.99 -16.82
N ARG A 16 39.80 19.98 -17.36
CA ARG A 16 40.15 20.48 -18.68
C ARG A 16 39.79 19.50 -19.78
N PRO A 17 39.47 19.98 -21.01
CA PRO A 17 39.28 19.12 -22.17
C PRO A 17 40.64 18.78 -22.85
N ASP A 18 40.75 17.54 -23.30
CA ASP A 18 41.91 17.01 -24.03
C ASP A 18 41.63 17.05 -25.54
N ASP A 19 42.48 17.83 -26.22
CA ASP A 19 42.45 18.08 -27.68
C ASP A 19 43.39 17.09 -28.37
N ARG A 20 42.88 16.13 -29.12
CA ARG A 20 43.73 15.33 -30.02
C ARG A 20 43.23 15.37 -31.45
N ARG A 21 43.86 16.24 -32.23
CA ARG A 21 43.84 16.19 -33.70
C ARG A 21 44.65 15.00 -34.18
N THR A 22 44.11 14.20 -35.07
CA THR A 22 44.89 13.29 -35.91
C THR A 22 44.49 13.44 -37.36
N SER A 23 45.54 13.63 -38.13
CA SER A 23 45.62 14.00 -39.54
C SER A 23 45.24 12.85 -40.52
N PHE A 24 44.57 13.27 -41.58
CA PHE A 24 44.28 12.46 -42.78
C PHE A 24 45.55 12.09 -43.57
N ARG A 25 45.62 10.85 -44.02
CA ARG A 25 46.39 10.47 -45.19
C ARG A 25 45.49 9.75 -46.21
N LEU A 26 45.40 10.32 -47.38
CA LEU A 26 44.84 9.69 -48.58
C LEU A 26 45.78 8.60 -49.09
N GLY A 27 45.23 7.41 -49.33
CA GLY A 27 45.85 6.37 -50.11
C GLY A 27 44.74 5.70 -50.94
N GLY A 28 44.77 5.94 -52.26
CA GLY A 28 43.85 5.32 -53.19
C GLY A 28 44.21 3.91 -53.52
N VAL A 29 43.29 2.98 -53.60
CA VAL A 29 43.40 1.70 -54.32
C VAL A 29 42.03 1.33 -54.87
N ALA A 30 42.07 0.80 -56.08
CA ALA A 30 41.05 0.54 -57.06
C ALA A 30 39.91 -0.40 -56.58
N ALA A 31 38.75 -0.12 -57.14
CA ALA A 31 37.47 -0.87 -56.95
C ALA A 31 37.53 -2.25 -57.65
N VAL A 32 37.11 -3.26 -56.88
CA VAL A 32 36.51 -4.50 -57.43
C VAL A 32 35.10 -4.61 -56.88
N LEU A 33 34.13 -4.47 -57.78
CA LEU A 33 32.71 -4.67 -57.47
C LEU A 33 32.43 -6.18 -57.34
N CYS A 34 32.33 -6.68 -56.12
CA CYS A 34 31.58 -7.92 -55.85
C CYS A 34 30.19 -7.54 -55.32
N LEU A 35 29.14 -7.76 -56.11
CA LEU A 35 27.76 -7.69 -55.66
C LEU A 35 27.48 -8.88 -54.77
N CYS A 36 27.65 -8.72 -53.45
CA CYS A 36 27.06 -9.59 -52.47
C CYS A 36 25.70 -8.98 -52.04
N ALA A 37 24.60 -9.61 -52.46
CA ALA A 37 23.27 -9.28 -51.95
C ALA A 37 23.22 -9.67 -50.47
N ALA A 38 23.47 -8.73 -49.56
CA ALA A 38 23.23 -8.90 -48.13
C ALA A 38 21.73 -8.81 -47.89
N LEU A 39 21.10 -9.94 -47.57
CA LEU A 39 19.80 -9.96 -46.95
C LEU A 39 19.94 -9.26 -45.57
N VAL A 40 19.56 -8.01 -45.51
CA VAL A 40 19.40 -7.30 -44.23
C VAL A 40 18.14 -7.87 -43.57
N ALA A 41 18.30 -8.84 -42.66
CA ALA A 41 17.24 -9.24 -41.78
C ALA A 41 16.87 -8.00 -40.92
N ALA A 42 15.69 -7.45 -41.13
CA ALA A 42 15.15 -6.39 -40.25
C ALA A 42 15.11 -6.95 -38.82
N PRO A 43 15.60 -6.20 -37.82
CA PRO A 43 15.45 -6.62 -36.44
C PRO A 43 13.97 -6.76 -36.14
N ALA A 44 13.55 -7.93 -35.65
CA ALA A 44 12.21 -8.13 -35.13
C ALA A 44 11.99 -7.06 -34.04
N ALA A 45 11.04 -6.14 -34.27
CA ALA A 45 10.65 -5.19 -33.25
C ALA A 45 10.18 -6.00 -32.04
N ALA A 46 10.90 -5.89 -30.93
CA ALA A 46 10.47 -6.45 -29.68
C ALA A 46 9.07 -5.88 -29.39
N ALA A 47 8.07 -6.74 -29.31
CA ALA A 47 6.73 -6.33 -28.94
C ALA A 47 6.83 -5.61 -27.57
N GLN A 48 6.46 -4.35 -27.54
CA GLN A 48 6.32 -3.63 -26.27
C GLN A 48 5.33 -4.41 -25.41
N PRO A 49 5.62 -4.65 -24.13
CA PRO A 49 4.65 -5.27 -23.25
C PRO A 49 3.37 -4.46 -23.33
N ALA A 50 2.24 -5.14 -23.51
CA ALA A 50 0.94 -4.49 -23.53
C ALA A 50 0.79 -3.74 -22.20
N ALA A 51 0.43 -2.44 -22.28
CA ALA A 51 0.16 -1.64 -21.09
C ALA A 51 -0.86 -2.40 -20.22
N ALA A 52 -0.57 -2.50 -18.92
CA ALA A 52 -1.49 -3.13 -17.99
C ALA A 52 -2.89 -2.49 -18.16
N PRO A 53 -3.97 -3.27 -18.18
CA PRO A 53 -5.32 -2.71 -18.30
C PRO A 53 -5.56 -1.69 -17.18
N ASN A 54 -6.33 -0.63 -17.47
CA ASN A 54 -6.66 0.37 -16.46
C ASN A 54 -7.27 -0.31 -15.23
N PRO A 55 -6.96 0.16 -14.01
CA PRO A 55 -7.54 -0.39 -12.81
C PRO A 55 -9.08 -0.28 -12.87
N PRO A 56 -9.79 -1.30 -12.41
CA PRO A 56 -11.24 -1.23 -12.26
C PRO A 56 -11.63 -0.14 -11.24
N VAL A 57 -12.93 0.15 -11.13
CA VAL A 57 -13.44 1.18 -10.23
C VAL A 57 -14.40 0.55 -9.23
N VAL A 58 -14.16 0.81 -7.95
CA VAL A 58 -15.05 0.46 -6.84
C VAL A 58 -16.05 1.62 -6.63
N THR A 59 -17.29 1.26 -6.36
CA THR A 59 -18.38 2.21 -6.06
C THR A 59 -18.71 2.21 -4.56
N ALA A 60 -19.39 3.25 -4.07
CA ALA A 60 -19.84 3.30 -2.67
C ALA A 60 -20.66 2.06 -2.27
N ASN A 61 -21.47 1.51 -3.17
CA ASN A 61 -22.26 0.31 -2.91
C ASN A 61 -21.40 -0.97 -2.72
N GLN A 62 -20.13 -0.92 -3.07
CA GLN A 62 -19.19 -2.03 -2.87
C GLN A 62 -18.37 -1.88 -1.59
N VAL A 63 -18.11 -0.66 -1.10
CA VAL A 63 -17.32 -0.43 0.11
C VAL A 63 -18.16 -0.14 1.34
N MET A 64 -19.18 0.73 1.28
CA MET A 64 -19.99 1.13 2.46
C MET A 64 -20.69 -0.02 3.18
N PRO A 65 -21.15 -1.11 2.53
CA PRO A 65 -21.70 -2.24 3.24
C PRO A 65 -20.74 -2.92 4.22
N HIS A 66 -19.42 -2.85 3.97
CA HIS A 66 -18.42 -3.40 4.88
C HIS A 66 -18.33 -2.59 6.17
N LEU A 67 -18.39 -1.25 6.10
CA LEU A 67 -18.44 -0.37 7.26
C LEU A 67 -19.69 -0.65 8.10
N THR A 68 -20.85 -0.75 7.44
CA THR A 68 -22.11 -1.10 8.11
C THR A 68 -22.03 -2.47 8.80
N ALA A 69 -21.35 -3.44 8.20
CA ALA A 69 -21.16 -4.75 8.81
C ALA A 69 -20.28 -4.70 10.06
N LEU A 70 -19.17 -3.94 10.02
CA LEU A 70 -18.27 -3.75 11.16
C LEU A 70 -18.99 -3.01 12.32
N GLU A 71 -19.77 -1.97 12.02
CA GLU A 71 -20.58 -1.29 13.04
C GLU A 71 -21.60 -2.22 13.69
N ARG A 72 -22.34 -3.00 12.91
CA ARG A 72 -23.27 -4.00 13.43
C ARG A 72 -22.59 -5.07 14.28
N ILE A 73 -21.36 -5.44 13.96
CA ILE A 73 -20.55 -6.33 14.79
C ILE A 73 -20.30 -5.65 16.14
N ALA A 74 -19.77 -4.45 16.14
CA ALA A 74 -19.53 -3.68 17.37
C ALA A 74 -20.81 -3.56 18.22
N ASP A 75 -21.92 -3.15 17.61
CA ASP A 75 -23.20 -2.93 18.31
C ASP A 75 -23.70 -4.17 19.05
N ARG A 76 -23.56 -5.37 18.47
CA ARG A 76 -24.04 -6.61 19.12
C ARG A 76 -23.04 -7.26 20.06
N THR A 77 -21.79 -6.79 20.10
CA THR A 77 -20.69 -7.41 20.85
C THR A 77 -20.07 -6.49 21.91
N GLY A 78 -20.80 -5.48 22.38
CA GLY A 78 -20.38 -4.61 23.46
C GLY A 78 -19.95 -3.20 23.05
N GLY A 79 -20.20 -2.79 21.81
CA GLY A 79 -20.04 -1.41 21.33
C GLY A 79 -18.68 -1.09 20.73
N ASN A 80 -17.76 -2.06 20.64
CA ASN A 80 -16.43 -1.85 20.09
C ASN A 80 -15.87 -3.11 19.39
N ARG A 81 -14.71 -2.97 18.75
CA ARG A 81 -13.96 -4.02 18.07
C ARG A 81 -12.51 -4.10 18.62
N ALA A 82 -12.34 -3.72 19.89
CA ALA A 82 -11.05 -3.62 20.53
C ALA A 82 -10.35 -4.98 20.69
N HIS A 83 -9.03 -4.96 20.80
CA HIS A 83 -8.23 -6.15 21.04
C HIS A 83 -8.77 -7.01 22.20
N GLY A 84 -8.80 -8.32 22.00
CA GLY A 84 -9.27 -9.26 23.02
C GLY A 84 -10.80 -9.40 23.13
N THR A 85 -11.60 -8.54 22.50
CA THR A 85 -13.07 -8.56 22.57
C THR A 85 -13.69 -9.53 21.55
N GLU A 86 -14.99 -9.83 21.75
CA GLU A 86 -15.78 -10.59 20.76
C GLU A 86 -15.94 -9.80 19.46
N GLY A 87 -16.11 -8.45 19.57
CA GLY A 87 -16.23 -7.58 18.40
C GLY A 87 -15.03 -7.69 17.47
N TYR A 88 -13.84 -7.74 18.02
CA TYR A 88 -12.64 -7.96 17.22
C TYR A 88 -12.66 -9.34 16.54
N ARG A 89 -12.94 -10.41 17.30
CA ARG A 89 -12.97 -11.79 16.74
C ARG A 89 -13.99 -11.94 15.63
N GLU A 90 -15.18 -11.38 15.79
CA GLU A 90 -16.22 -11.40 14.76
C GLU A 90 -15.86 -10.56 13.54
N SER A 91 -15.16 -9.44 13.72
CA SER A 91 -14.63 -8.63 12.61
C SER A 91 -13.61 -9.40 11.78
N VAL A 92 -12.67 -10.10 12.44
CA VAL A 92 -11.71 -10.99 11.77
C VAL A 92 -12.44 -12.11 11.02
N ALA A 93 -13.44 -12.73 11.63
CA ALA A 93 -14.21 -13.80 10.99
C ALA A 93 -14.99 -13.29 9.76
N TYR A 94 -15.57 -12.09 9.84
CA TYR A 94 -16.28 -11.45 8.75
C TYR A 94 -15.37 -11.21 7.53
N VAL A 95 -14.23 -10.55 7.75
CA VAL A 95 -13.27 -10.24 6.68
C VAL A 95 -12.71 -11.55 6.08
N LYS A 96 -12.33 -12.51 6.94
CA LYS A 96 -11.83 -13.82 6.50
C LYS A 96 -12.82 -14.55 5.62
N ALA A 97 -14.10 -14.60 6.00
CA ALA A 97 -15.13 -15.29 5.22
C ALA A 97 -15.32 -14.68 3.82
N ALA A 98 -15.25 -13.34 3.71
CA ALA A 98 -15.31 -12.65 2.43
C ALA A 98 -14.12 -13.00 1.53
N LEU A 99 -12.91 -13.00 2.09
CA LEU A 99 -11.67 -13.32 1.36
C LEU A 99 -11.60 -14.79 0.94
N ASP A 100 -11.97 -15.73 1.83
CA ASP A 100 -12.02 -17.16 1.50
C ASP A 100 -12.98 -17.42 0.34
N SER A 101 -14.15 -16.76 0.37
CA SER A 101 -15.16 -16.85 -0.69
C SER A 101 -14.69 -16.26 -2.02
N ALA A 102 -13.76 -15.28 -1.96
CA ALA A 102 -13.14 -14.64 -3.11
C ALA A 102 -11.91 -15.39 -3.65
N GLY A 103 -11.52 -16.52 -3.03
CA GLY A 103 -10.41 -17.36 -3.49
C GLY A 103 -9.02 -16.97 -2.96
N PHE A 104 -8.94 -16.12 -1.96
CA PHE A 104 -7.70 -15.86 -1.25
C PHE A 104 -7.30 -17.04 -0.35
N ARG A 105 -6.00 -17.23 -0.17
CA ARG A 105 -5.48 -18.10 0.87
C ARG A 105 -5.26 -17.29 2.13
N THR A 106 -6.11 -17.50 3.14
CA THR A 106 -6.06 -16.75 4.39
C THR A 106 -5.32 -17.51 5.48
N THR A 107 -4.60 -16.77 6.32
CA THR A 107 -3.89 -17.27 7.50
C THR A 107 -4.16 -16.36 8.69
N LEU A 108 -4.39 -16.94 9.87
CA LEU A 108 -4.47 -16.21 11.12
C LEU A 108 -3.11 -16.29 11.82
N HIS A 109 -2.41 -15.16 11.87
CA HIS A 109 -1.20 -15.01 12.67
C HIS A 109 -1.61 -14.63 14.10
N ARG A 110 -1.33 -15.51 15.06
CA ARG A 110 -1.71 -15.35 16.46
C ARG A 110 -0.61 -14.65 17.24
N PHE A 111 -0.99 -13.70 18.08
CA PHE A 111 -0.11 -13.08 19.08
C PHE A 111 -0.81 -12.96 20.44
N THR A 112 -0.07 -12.55 21.47
CA THR A 112 -0.62 -12.31 22.81
C THR A 112 -0.15 -10.94 23.28
N HIS A 113 -1.07 -10.13 23.78
CA HIS A 113 -0.80 -8.85 24.41
C HIS A 113 -1.69 -8.69 25.64
N ASP A 114 -1.15 -8.24 26.75
CA ASP A 114 -1.83 -8.05 28.06
C ASP A 114 -2.72 -9.23 28.48
N GLY A 115 -2.22 -10.45 28.22
CA GLY A 115 -2.92 -11.68 28.59
C GLY A 115 -4.07 -12.07 27.63
N ALA A 116 -4.43 -11.23 26.69
CA ALA A 116 -5.43 -11.52 25.65
C ALA A 116 -4.78 -12.07 24.36
N THR A 117 -5.50 -12.95 23.68
CA THR A 117 -5.10 -13.44 22.35
C THR A 117 -5.59 -12.50 21.27
N GLY A 118 -4.68 -12.01 20.43
CA GLY A 118 -4.95 -11.28 19.21
C GLY A 118 -4.67 -12.10 17.95
N TYR A 119 -5.17 -11.64 16.85
CA TYR A 119 -4.96 -12.24 15.54
C TYR A 119 -4.68 -11.14 14.50
N ASN A 120 -3.71 -11.36 13.64
CA ASN A 120 -3.63 -10.67 12.35
C ASN A 120 -4.23 -11.60 11.31
N LEU A 121 -5.07 -11.08 10.44
CA LEU A 121 -5.57 -11.82 9.28
C LEU A 121 -4.69 -11.47 8.08
N VAL A 122 -3.99 -12.46 7.55
CA VAL A 122 -3.15 -12.31 6.34
C VAL A 122 -3.81 -13.07 5.20
N ALA A 123 -3.87 -12.46 4.03
CA ALA A 123 -4.49 -13.03 2.84
C ALA A 123 -3.56 -12.91 1.63
N ASP A 124 -3.25 -14.03 1.02
CA ASP A 124 -2.43 -14.13 -0.19
C ASP A 124 -3.32 -14.32 -1.42
N TRP A 125 -3.18 -13.48 -2.42
CA TRP A 125 -3.79 -13.69 -3.73
C TRP A 125 -2.99 -14.72 -4.52
N PRO A 126 -3.63 -15.71 -5.17
CA PRO A 126 -2.91 -16.71 -5.95
C PRO A 126 -2.20 -16.10 -7.16
N GLY A 127 -0.91 -16.37 -7.29
CA GLY A 127 -0.06 -15.92 -8.39
C GLY A 127 0.97 -14.88 -7.96
N GLY A 128 1.71 -14.36 -8.96
CA GLY A 128 2.85 -13.48 -8.75
C GLY A 128 4.10 -14.18 -8.22
N ASP A 129 5.23 -13.48 -8.30
CA ASP A 129 6.51 -13.99 -7.81
C ASP A 129 6.58 -13.90 -6.28
N PRO A 130 6.69 -15.01 -5.54
CA PRO A 130 6.75 -15.00 -4.08
C PRO A 130 8.06 -14.41 -3.51
N GLU A 131 9.07 -14.18 -4.34
CA GLU A 131 10.30 -13.48 -3.94
C GLU A 131 10.14 -11.95 -3.98
N HIS A 132 9.05 -11.46 -4.58
CA HIS A 132 8.71 -10.04 -4.72
C HIS A 132 7.28 -9.79 -4.24
N ILE A 133 7.11 -9.32 -3.02
CA ILE A 133 5.81 -9.14 -2.38
C ILE A 133 5.43 -7.66 -2.33
N LEU A 134 4.30 -7.31 -2.96
CA LEU A 134 3.56 -6.10 -2.67
C LEU A 134 2.56 -6.38 -1.54
N PHE A 135 2.74 -5.72 -0.42
CA PHE A 135 1.97 -5.95 0.78
C PHE A 135 1.12 -4.72 1.12
N ALA A 136 -0.19 -4.87 1.25
CA ALA A 136 -1.08 -3.80 1.67
C ALA A 136 -1.77 -4.16 2.99
N GLY A 137 -1.95 -3.19 3.90
CA GLY A 137 -2.55 -3.44 5.20
C GLY A 137 -3.33 -2.26 5.77
N ALA A 138 -4.19 -2.60 6.74
CA ALA A 138 -4.94 -1.69 7.58
C ALA A 138 -5.23 -2.38 8.91
N HIS A 139 -5.34 -1.64 10.02
CA HIS A 139 -5.77 -2.30 11.25
C HIS A 139 -7.29 -2.50 11.28
N LEU A 140 -7.70 -3.52 12.00
CA LEU A 140 -9.10 -3.95 12.09
C LEU A 140 -9.69 -3.75 13.48
N ASP A 141 -8.84 -3.58 14.48
CA ASP A 141 -9.29 -3.26 15.83
C ASP A 141 -9.77 -1.80 15.96
N SER A 142 -10.41 -1.49 17.03
CA SER A 142 -10.77 -0.15 17.48
C SER A 142 -10.33 0.04 18.91
N VAL A 143 -10.41 1.28 19.40
CA VAL A 143 -10.38 1.56 20.83
C VAL A 143 -11.62 0.97 21.54
N GLU A 144 -11.56 0.88 22.87
CA GLU A 144 -12.69 0.36 23.68
C GLU A 144 -13.88 1.33 23.77
N THR A 145 -13.66 2.61 23.50
CA THR A 145 -14.67 3.68 23.68
C THR A 145 -15.71 3.75 22.56
N GLY A 146 -15.47 3.10 21.42
CA GLY A 146 -16.37 3.18 20.27
C GLY A 146 -16.17 2.11 19.23
N PRO A 147 -17.04 2.07 18.20
CA PRO A 147 -16.97 1.08 17.15
C PRO A 147 -15.78 1.27 16.19
N GLY A 148 -15.14 2.46 16.15
CA GLY A 148 -13.98 2.75 15.34
C GLY A 148 -14.24 2.57 13.84
N ILE A 149 -15.27 3.24 13.31
CA ILE A 149 -15.68 2.97 11.93
C ILE A 149 -14.87 3.78 10.92
N ASN A 150 -14.50 5.01 11.24
CA ASN A 150 -13.49 5.71 10.45
C ASN A 150 -12.08 5.25 10.85
N ASP A 151 -11.82 5.11 12.15
CA ASP A 151 -10.55 4.65 12.72
C ASP A 151 -10.66 3.22 13.28
N ASN A 152 -10.24 2.16 12.55
CA ASN A 152 -9.89 2.15 11.13
C ASN A 152 -10.75 1.12 10.38
N GLY A 153 -12.06 1.14 10.66
CA GLY A 153 -13.03 0.40 9.86
C GLY A 153 -13.00 0.82 8.39
N SER A 154 -12.75 2.13 8.12
CA SER A 154 -12.68 2.69 6.77
C SER A 154 -11.49 2.13 5.98
N GLY A 155 -10.28 2.22 6.50
CA GLY A 155 -9.12 1.60 5.86
C GLY A 155 -9.27 0.09 5.67
N SER A 156 -9.83 -0.59 6.68
CA SER A 156 -10.12 -2.03 6.61
C SER A 156 -11.16 -2.36 5.53
N ALA A 157 -12.19 -1.55 5.35
CA ALA A 157 -13.22 -1.73 4.32
C ALA A 157 -12.66 -1.40 2.91
N ALA A 158 -11.88 -0.33 2.78
CA ALA A 158 -11.20 0.03 1.54
C ALA A 158 -10.24 -1.09 1.07
N LEU A 159 -9.48 -1.65 2.02
CA LEU A 159 -8.59 -2.78 1.76
C LEU A 159 -9.37 -4.03 1.32
N LEU A 160 -10.49 -4.34 2.01
CA LEU A 160 -11.33 -5.48 1.65
C LEU A 160 -11.97 -5.30 0.27
N ALA A 161 -12.55 -4.14 -0.01
CA ALA A 161 -13.13 -3.84 -1.32
C ALA A 161 -12.08 -3.92 -2.44
N THR A 162 -10.85 -3.47 -2.18
CA THR A 162 -9.71 -3.60 -3.10
C THR A 162 -9.37 -5.06 -3.36
N ALA A 163 -9.24 -5.88 -2.31
CA ALA A 163 -8.94 -7.32 -2.45
C ALA A 163 -10.06 -8.06 -3.22
N LEU A 164 -11.32 -7.78 -2.90
CA LEU A 164 -12.45 -8.38 -3.61
C LEU A 164 -12.48 -7.97 -5.10
N GLU A 165 -12.09 -6.73 -5.42
CA GLU A 165 -12.02 -6.27 -6.79
C GLU A 165 -10.85 -6.90 -7.57
N VAL A 166 -9.70 -7.13 -6.93
CA VAL A 166 -8.58 -7.92 -7.48
C VAL A 166 -9.07 -9.31 -7.88
N SER A 167 -9.83 -9.97 -7.01
CA SER A 167 -10.43 -11.27 -7.30
C SER A 167 -11.43 -11.21 -8.45
N ARG A 168 -12.40 -10.29 -8.38
CA ARG A 168 -13.46 -10.15 -9.38
C ARG A 168 -12.93 -9.87 -10.78
N SER A 169 -11.87 -9.08 -10.86
CA SER A 169 -11.23 -8.71 -12.12
C SER A 169 -10.24 -9.76 -12.62
N GLY A 170 -9.92 -10.76 -11.81
CA GLY A 170 -8.98 -11.82 -12.16
C GLY A 170 -7.57 -11.29 -12.40
N LEU A 171 -7.11 -10.32 -11.60
CA LEU A 171 -5.78 -9.74 -11.74
C LEU A 171 -4.71 -10.83 -11.71
N ARG A 172 -3.82 -10.78 -12.69
CA ARG A 172 -2.61 -11.62 -12.75
C ARG A 172 -1.41 -10.73 -12.46
N PRO A 173 -0.99 -10.64 -11.20
CA PRO A 173 0.10 -9.78 -10.81
C PRO A 173 1.45 -10.40 -11.17
N ASP A 174 2.46 -9.57 -11.45
CA ASP A 174 3.85 -10.01 -11.55
C ASP A 174 4.43 -10.22 -10.14
N ARG A 175 4.19 -9.27 -9.22
CA ARG A 175 4.50 -9.41 -7.79
C ARG A 175 3.44 -10.22 -7.06
N HIS A 176 3.86 -10.98 -6.06
CA HIS A 176 2.92 -11.62 -5.15
C HIS A 176 2.14 -10.57 -4.33
N LEU A 177 0.81 -10.63 -4.37
CA LEU A 177 -0.03 -9.73 -3.59
C LEU A 177 -0.39 -10.34 -2.26
N ARG A 178 -0.07 -9.62 -1.18
CA ARG A 178 -0.44 -9.94 0.19
C ARG A 178 -1.20 -8.79 0.81
N PHE A 179 -2.27 -9.12 1.53
CA PHE A 179 -3.09 -8.19 2.29
C PHE A 179 -3.09 -8.58 3.76
N ALA A 180 -3.19 -7.60 4.67
CA ALA A 180 -3.34 -7.90 6.09
C ALA A 180 -4.29 -6.93 6.79
N TRP A 181 -5.03 -7.50 7.73
CA TRP A 181 -5.85 -6.78 8.71
C TRP A 181 -5.21 -7.00 10.06
N TRP A 182 -4.61 -5.92 10.58
CA TRP A 182 -3.84 -5.99 11.82
C TRP A 182 -4.75 -5.88 13.04
N GLY A 183 -4.31 -6.44 14.15
CA GLY A 183 -4.97 -6.32 15.44
C GLY A 183 -4.07 -5.62 16.46
N ALA A 184 -4.70 -4.99 17.44
CA ALA A 184 -4.02 -4.27 18.52
C ALA A 184 -3.08 -3.16 17.99
N GLU A 185 -3.47 -2.48 16.93
CA GLU A 185 -2.80 -1.27 16.45
C GLU A 185 -2.96 -0.16 17.49
N GLU A 186 -4.17 0.01 18.00
CA GLU A 186 -4.57 0.99 19.02
C GLU A 186 -3.80 0.87 20.35
N LEU A 187 -3.09 -0.23 20.53
CA LEU A 187 -2.20 -0.48 21.67
C LEU A 187 -0.72 -0.28 21.31
N GLY A 188 -0.44 0.41 20.20
CA GLY A 188 0.90 0.72 19.70
C GLY A 188 1.41 -0.28 18.66
N MET A 189 0.61 -0.58 17.65
CA MET A 189 0.99 -1.42 16.49
C MET A 189 1.49 -2.83 16.88
N VAL A 190 0.88 -3.37 17.94
CA VAL A 190 1.32 -4.65 18.54
C VAL A 190 1.27 -5.80 17.55
N GLY A 191 0.18 -5.88 16.76
CA GLY A 191 -0.04 -6.98 15.83
C GLY A 191 0.93 -6.99 14.67
N SER A 192 1.12 -5.87 13.98
CA SER A 192 2.07 -5.74 12.88
C SER A 192 3.51 -5.95 13.33
N SER A 193 3.88 -5.41 14.49
CA SER A 193 5.20 -5.64 15.11
C SER A 193 5.43 -7.10 15.44
N ALA A 194 4.43 -7.80 16.01
CA ALA A 194 4.53 -9.23 16.30
C ALA A 194 4.69 -10.06 15.03
N TYR A 195 3.93 -9.74 13.98
CA TYR A 195 4.05 -10.40 12.68
C TYR A 195 5.47 -10.29 12.10
N LEU A 196 6.00 -9.06 12.05
CA LEU A 196 7.34 -8.82 11.51
C LEU A 196 8.45 -9.48 12.36
N LYS A 197 8.28 -9.55 13.68
CA LYS A 197 9.21 -10.23 14.57
C LYS A 197 9.27 -11.72 14.28
N ASP A 198 8.16 -12.35 13.94
CA ASP A 198 8.07 -13.78 13.66
C ASP A 198 8.60 -14.15 12.26
N LEU A 199 8.71 -13.18 11.34
CA LEU A 199 9.34 -13.38 10.03
C LEU A 199 10.87 -13.50 10.18
N SER A 200 11.45 -14.44 9.44
CA SER A 200 12.91 -14.50 9.25
C SER A 200 13.40 -13.28 8.43
N ALA A 201 14.70 -12.99 8.51
CA ALA A 201 15.30 -11.93 7.69
C ALA A 201 15.14 -12.18 6.18
N ALA A 202 15.10 -13.45 5.74
CA ALA A 202 14.87 -13.81 4.35
C ALA A 202 13.43 -13.51 3.92
N GLU A 203 12.44 -13.79 4.77
CA GLU A 203 11.04 -13.48 4.51
C GLU A 203 10.77 -11.98 4.45
N ARG A 204 11.36 -11.22 5.38
CA ARG A 204 11.26 -9.75 5.33
C ARG A 204 11.85 -9.15 4.06
N LYS A 205 12.96 -9.69 3.55
CA LYS A 205 13.59 -9.23 2.30
C LYS A 205 12.75 -9.44 1.06
N ARG A 206 11.79 -10.36 1.09
CA ARG A 206 10.85 -10.57 -0.03
C ARG A 206 9.73 -9.53 -0.09
N ILE A 207 9.55 -8.75 0.97
CA ILE A 207 8.56 -7.66 0.98
C ILE A 207 9.22 -6.43 0.36
N ASP A 208 8.92 -6.16 -0.91
CA ASP A 208 9.48 -5.03 -1.65
C ASP A 208 8.91 -3.69 -1.17
N LEU A 209 7.63 -3.69 -0.77
CA LEU A 209 6.90 -2.48 -0.41
C LEU A 209 5.69 -2.84 0.46
N TYR A 210 5.50 -2.09 1.53
CA TYR A 210 4.28 -2.12 2.33
C TYR A 210 3.46 -0.85 2.14
N VAL A 211 2.16 -1.01 1.95
CA VAL A 211 1.19 0.08 1.76
C VAL A 211 0.19 0.08 2.91
N ASN A 212 0.09 1.21 3.61
CA ASN A 212 -0.83 1.38 4.73
C ASN A 212 -2.00 2.31 4.38
N VAL A 213 -3.18 1.99 4.87
CA VAL A 213 -4.34 2.89 4.83
C VAL A 213 -4.96 2.97 6.21
N ASP A 214 -5.01 4.18 6.73
CA ASP A 214 -5.55 4.45 8.03
C ASP A 214 -6.42 5.70 7.98
N MET A 215 -7.71 5.56 8.41
CA MET A 215 -8.73 6.61 8.30
C MET A 215 -8.98 7.04 6.84
N ALA A 216 -9.67 6.19 6.07
CA ALA A 216 -9.93 6.39 4.64
C ALA A 216 -11.19 7.23 4.31
N GLY A 217 -12.04 7.53 5.30
CA GLY A 217 -13.37 8.09 5.07
C GLY A 217 -13.73 9.33 5.89
N THR A 218 -12.75 10.12 6.37
CA THR A 218 -12.99 11.27 7.23
C THR A 218 -13.99 12.26 6.62
N LYS A 219 -15.07 12.53 7.32
CA LYS A 219 -16.20 13.34 6.84
C LYS A 219 -15.98 14.84 7.00
N SER A 220 -15.44 15.26 8.14
CA SER A 220 -15.32 16.67 8.52
C SER A 220 -14.10 17.35 7.89
N ILE A 221 -13.02 16.61 7.68
CA ILE A 221 -11.75 17.12 7.17
C ILE A 221 -11.32 16.25 5.98
N ARG A 222 -11.39 16.81 4.78
CA ARG A 222 -10.97 16.14 3.54
C ARG A 222 -9.55 16.54 3.21
N GLN A 223 -8.57 15.83 3.75
CA GLN A 223 -7.16 16.04 3.47
C GLN A 223 -6.50 14.69 3.21
N TRP A 224 -5.94 14.51 2.03
CA TRP A 224 -5.15 13.31 1.75
C TRP A 224 -3.72 13.52 2.27
N LEU A 225 -3.44 12.89 3.40
CA LEU A 225 -2.15 12.92 4.07
C LEU A 225 -1.36 11.71 3.56
N VAL A 226 -0.28 11.94 2.83
CA VAL A 226 0.56 10.88 2.28
C VAL A 226 1.79 10.69 3.16
N VAL A 227 2.20 9.44 3.40
CA VAL A 227 3.41 9.11 4.18
C VAL A 227 4.61 9.82 3.59
N GLU A 228 5.43 10.47 4.43
CA GLU A 228 6.65 11.15 4.01
C GLU A 228 7.78 10.14 3.73
N ASP A 229 7.72 9.48 2.58
CA ASP A 229 8.76 8.58 2.10
C ASP A 229 8.74 8.53 0.56
N ASP A 230 9.92 8.57 -0.06
CA ASP A 230 10.08 8.53 -1.52
C ASP A 230 9.89 7.11 -2.05
N THR A 231 8.65 6.63 -2.05
CA THR A 231 8.31 5.30 -2.54
C THR A 231 7.36 5.34 -3.75
N ALA A 232 7.41 4.28 -4.56
CA ALA A 232 6.51 4.12 -5.70
C ALA A 232 5.02 4.12 -5.28
N ALA A 233 4.71 3.75 -4.03
CA ALA A 233 3.35 3.84 -3.49
C ALA A 233 2.90 5.29 -3.31
N ASN A 234 3.74 6.12 -2.70
CA ASN A 234 3.43 7.53 -2.48
C ASN A 234 3.31 8.28 -3.79
N GLU A 235 4.21 8.04 -4.75
CA GLU A 235 4.09 8.58 -6.11
C GLU A 235 2.76 8.18 -6.78
N ALA A 236 2.32 6.92 -6.59
CA ALA A 236 1.06 6.44 -7.14
C ALA A 236 -0.15 7.14 -6.51
N PHE A 237 -0.14 7.38 -5.18
CA PHE A 237 -1.19 8.10 -4.48
C PHE A 237 -1.23 9.58 -4.87
N GLU A 238 -0.09 10.26 -4.84
CA GLU A 238 0.01 11.66 -5.23
C GLU A 238 -0.47 11.88 -6.67
N SER A 239 -0.03 11.03 -7.60
CA SER A 239 -0.48 11.07 -9.00
C SER A 239 -1.99 10.82 -9.12
N TYR A 240 -2.54 9.88 -8.33
CA TYR A 240 -3.98 9.58 -8.34
C TYR A 240 -4.81 10.77 -7.88
N PHE A 241 -4.41 11.40 -6.77
CA PHE A 241 -5.11 12.54 -6.18
C PHE A 241 -4.92 13.80 -7.03
N ALA A 242 -3.72 14.08 -7.54
CA ALA A 242 -3.44 15.22 -8.41
C ALA A 242 -4.28 15.18 -9.71
N ALA A 243 -4.45 14.00 -10.32
CA ALA A 243 -5.28 13.82 -11.51
C ALA A 243 -6.77 14.15 -11.28
N ARG A 244 -7.20 14.27 -10.01
CA ARG A 244 -8.56 14.62 -9.57
C ARG A 244 -8.66 16.01 -8.94
N ASN A 245 -7.57 16.80 -9.00
CA ASN A 245 -7.45 18.09 -8.33
C ASN A 245 -7.68 18.02 -6.81
N LEU A 246 -7.27 16.92 -6.21
CA LEU A 246 -7.32 16.70 -4.77
C LEU A 246 -5.91 16.96 -4.21
N PRO A 247 -5.71 18.00 -3.38
CA PRO A 247 -4.41 18.29 -2.82
C PRO A 247 -3.98 17.22 -1.82
N THR A 248 -2.71 16.85 -1.90
CA THR A 248 -2.05 15.98 -0.91
C THR A 248 -1.14 16.80 0.00
N PHE A 249 -0.94 16.32 1.21
CA PHE A 249 -0.02 16.89 2.18
C PHE A 249 0.93 15.79 2.63
N SER A 250 2.22 16.01 2.40
CA SER A 250 3.25 15.15 2.96
C SER A 250 3.48 15.55 4.41
N ILE A 251 2.87 14.85 5.32
CA ILE A 251 3.15 14.95 6.75
C ILE A 251 3.40 13.55 7.27
N GLY A 252 4.24 13.44 8.29
CA GLY A 252 4.31 12.17 9.03
C GLY A 252 2.89 11.86 9.51
N ILE A 253 2.24 10.88 8.90
CA ILE A 253 0.97 10.39 9.40
C ILE A 253 1.25 9.60 10.66
N GLY A 254 1.34 10.21 11.80
CA GLY A 254 1.35 9.62 13.14
C GLY A 254 1.85 8.18 13.24
N GLY A 255 1.72 7.54 14.36
CA GLY A 255 1.99 6.11 14.49
C GLY A 255 0.84 5.28 13.88
N SER A 256 1.10 4.49 12.87
CA SER A 256 0.23 3.43 12.38
C SER A 256 1.10 2.29 11.87
N ASP A 257 0.53 1.17 11.41
CA ASP A 257 1.23 -0.07 11.12
C ASP A 257 2.41 0.05 10.13
N HIS A 258 2.45 1.10 9.28
CA HIS A 258 3.59 1.37 8.41
C HIS A 258 4.90 1.61 9.19
N VAL A 259 4.83 2.14 10.41
CA VAL A 259 6.00 2.36 11.27
C VAL A 259 6.68 1.02 11.59
N SER A 260 5.90 -0.02 11.91
CA SER A 260 6.45 -1.35 12.17
C SER A 260 7.26 -1.89 10.98
N PHE A 261 6.79 -1.65 9.75
CA PHE A 261 7.47 -2.06 8.53
C PHE A 261 8.72 -1.22 8.25
N GLY A 262 8.62 0.10 8.40
CA GLY A 262 9.75 1.02 8.25
C GLY A 262 10.89 0.69 9.24
N ASP A 263 10.57 0.43 10.51
CA ASP A 263 11.53 0.00 11.53
C ASP A 263 12.21 -1.34 11.19
N ALA A 264 11.51 -2.21 10.44
CA ALA A 264 12.07 -3.45 9.91
C ALA A 264 12.91 -3.25 8.63
N GLY A 265 13.07 -2.02 8.14
CA GLY A 265 13.81 -1.66 6.93
C GLY A 265 13.09 -1.99 5.63
N ILE A 266 11.77 -2.13 5.67
CA ILE A 266 10.93 -2.36 4.48
C ILE A 266 10.45 -1.00 3.98
N PRO A 267 10.55 -0.69 2.68
CA PRO A 267 9.98 0.53 2.11
C PRO A 267 8.48 0.62 2.39
N VAL A 268 8.00 1.80 2.78
CA VAL A 268 6.61 2.00 3.16
C VAL A 268 5.97 3.11 2.32
N GLY A 269 4.68 3.04 2.16
CA GLY A 269 3.85 4.10 1.64
C GLY A 269 2.46 4.01 2.21
N GLY A 270 1.65 5.04 2.01
CA GLY A 270 0.29 5.01 2.53
C GLY A 270 -0.33 6.39 2.58
N PHE A 271 -1.59 6.43 2.99
CA PHE A 271 -2.30 7.67 3.16
C PHE A 271 -3.38 7.58 4.23
N ALA A 272 -3.80 8.76 4.70
CA ALA A 272 -4.97 8.98 5.54
C ALA A 272 -5.78 10.17 5.01
N THR A 273 -7.02 10.32 5.46
CA THR A 273 -7.91 11.43 5.07
C THR A 273 -8.09 12.50 6.15
N GLY A 274 -7.32 12.41 7.22
CA GLY A 274 -7.31 13.35 8.33
C GLY A 274 -7.93 12.80 9.60
N ILE A 275 -7.81 13.58 10.67
CA ILE A 275 -8.32 13.28 12.02
C ILE A 275 -9.49 14.21 12.30
N ASP A 276 -10.52 13.72 12.97
CA ASP A 276 -11.68 14.51 13.39
C ASP A 276 -12.00 14.32 14.88
N ASP A 277 -13.01 15.05 15.36
CA ASP A 277 -13.41 15.05 16.78
C ASP A 277 -14.00 13.71 17.25
N CYS A 278 -14.35 12.81 16.32
CA CYS A 278 -14.85 11.47 16.63
C CYS A 278 -13.76 10.41 16.69
N THR A 279 -12.53 10.72 16.28
CA THR A 279 -11.39 9.80 16.41
C THR A 279 -11.23 9.34 17.86
N HIS A 280 -11.15 8.02 18.08
CA HIS A 280 -11.10 7.38 19.40
C HIS A 280 -12.31 7.65 20.31
N ALA A 281 -13.46 7.98 19.75
CA ALA A 281 -14.67 8.32 20.50
C ALA A 281 -15.89 7.48 20.08
N ALA A 282 -16.92 7.45 20.95
CA ALA A 282 -18.15 6.69 20.69
C ALA A 282 -18.92 7.16 19.45
N CYS A 283 -18.67 8.37 18.96
CA CYS A 283 -19.30 8.91 17.74
C CYS A 283 -18.58 8.48 16.45
N ASP A 284 -17.50 7.73 16.52
CA ASP A 284 -16.85 7.17 15.32
C ASP A 284 -17.65 6.00 14.76
N ARG A 285 -18.72 6.33 14.04
CA ARG A 285 -19.74 5.45 13.49
C ARG A 285 -19.85 5.62 11.97
N VAL A 286 -20.71 4.83 11.32
CA VAL A 286 -20.89 4.90 9.85
C VAL A 286 -21.33 6.29 9.38
N ASP A 287 -22.12 7.01 10.18
CA ASP A 287 -22.54 8.38 9.85
C ASP A 287 -21.42 9.42 10.02
N ASN A 288 -20.29 9.07 10.65
CA ASN A 288 -19.04 9.84 10.68
C ASN A 288 -18.16 9.62 9.44
N VAL A 289 -18.50 8.68 8.58
CA VAL A 289 -17.78 8.41 7.32
C VAL A 289 -18.46 9.10 6.14
N ASP A 290 -17.67 9.80 5.31
CA ASP A 290 -18.16 10.37 4.05
C ASP A 290 -18.04 9.34 2.92
N PRO A 291 -19.14 8.91 2.29
CA PRO A 291 -19.09 7.88 1.25
C PRO A 291 -18.28 8.26 0.00
N GLU A 292 -18.18 9.55 -0.32
CA GLU A 292 -17.38 10.03 -1.45
C GLU A 292 -15.90 9.95 -1.15
N THR A 293 -15.48 10.39 0.05
CA THR A 293 -14.11 10.30 0.53
C THR A 293 -13.67 8.83 0.62
N GLU A 294 -14.46 7.97 1.23
CA GLU A 294 -14.22 6.53 1.35
C GLU A 294 -14.08 5.84 -0.01
N THR A 295 -14.96 6.16 -0.96
CA THR A 295 -14.90 5.61 -2.32
C THR A 295 -13.68 6.10 -3.07
N THR A 296 -13.33 7.38 -2.93
CA THR A 296 -12.13 7.97 -3.54
C THR A 296 -10.86 7.32 -3.01
N SER A 297 -10.78 7.14 -1.70
CA SER A 297 -9.66 6.48 -1.00
C SER A 297 -9.53 5.01 -1.42
N THR A 298 -10.64 4.28 -1.47
CA THR A 298 -10.66 2.89 -1.95
C THR A 298 -10.12 2.79 -3.38
N ASN A 299 -10.52 3.69 -4.27
CA ASN A 299 -10.04 3.70 -5.66
C ASN A 299 -8.58 4.17 -5.77
N ALA A 300 -8.08 5.02 -4.87
CA ALA A 300 -6.67 5.36 -4.79
C ALA A 300 -5.84 4.13 -4.44
N LEU A 301 -6.24 3.40 -3.39
CA LEU A 301 -5.59 2.16 -2.98
C LEU A 301 -5.62 1.11 -4.09
N LEU A 302 -6.79 0.86 -4.70
CA LEU A 302 -6.94 -0.09 -5.80
C LEU A 302 -6.04 0.28 -6.99
N SER A 303 -6.00 1.56 -7.35
CA SER A 303 -5.15 2.06 -8.45
C SER A 303 -3.66 1.85 -8.15
N ALA A 304 -3.21 2.10 -6.93
CA ALA A 304 -1.84 1.87 -6.52
C ALA A 304 -1.49 0.38 -6.53
N VAL A 305 -2.30 -0.46 -5.89
CA VAL A 305 -2.12 -1.92 -5.89
C VAL A 305 -2.08 -2.47 -7.32
N TRP A 306 -2.99 -2.03 -8.19
CA TRP A 306 -3.05 -2.49 -9.58
C TRP A 306 -1.79 -2.16 -10.37
N LYS A 307 -1.31 -0.92 -10.27
CA LYS A 307 -0.11 -0.47 -10.97
C LYS A 307 1.15 -1.13 -10.44
N LEU A 308 1.29 -1.18 -9.12
CA LEU A 308 2.49 -1.71 -8.47
C LEU A 308 2.59 -3.23 -8.55
N ALA A 309 1.46 -3.92 -8.69
CA ALA A 309 1.43 -5.37 -8.89
C ALA A 309 1.98 -5.81 -10.25
N ALA A 310 1.91 -4.95 -11.28
CA ALA A 310 2.31 -5.24 -12.65
C ALA A 310 3.75 -4.79 -13.00
N HIS A 311 4.53 -4.30 -12.01
CA HIS A 311 5.89 -3.78 -12.25
C HIS A 311 6.86 -4.34 -11.22
N HIS A 312 7.96 -4.92 -11.73
CA HIS A 312 9.16 -5.26 -10.95
C HIS A 312 10.15 -4.12 -10.95
#